data_128cfc6a853ce77469d3f8dddf476937
#
_entry.id   128cfc6a853ce77469d3f8dddf476937
#
_cell.length_a   1.000
_cell.length_b   1.000
_cell.length_c   1.000
_cell.angle_alpha   90.00
_cell.angle_beta   90.00
_cell.angle_gamma   90.00
#
_symmetry.space_group_name_H-M   'P 1'
#
loop_
_entity.id
_entity.type
_entity.pdbx_description
1 polymer ?
#
loop_
_entity_poly.entity_id
_entity_poly.type
_entity_poly.pdbx_seq_one_letter_code
_entity_poly.pdbx_strand_id
1 'polypeptide(L)'
;VGLIAKVKVNIKGLEKFAKQLNKLNKEQIQEFSEKSIKELAARLLAKVIKRTPVGEYDKPVTFTVPAGKKVNFTTKSGKVVDFVTKNPKTVTFTPKTGKKGGTLRRGWTIGEVTKTADGFYSVEVINPTEYASYVEFGHRTKNGGWANGRFMLTISEQELKADAPKILEAKLTKFLGGVFNA
;
A
#
# COMPACT_ATOMS: atom_id res chain seq x y z
N VAL A 1 -6.06 -13.48 -3.58
CA VAL A 1 -4.63 -13.56 -3.18
C VAL A 1 -4.19 -12.16 -2.79
N GLY A 2 -3.84 -11.96 -1.51
CA GLY A 2 -3.40 -10.65 -1.00
C GLY A 2 -2.03 -10.24 -1.56
N LEU A 3 -1.74 -8.93 -1.52
CA LEU A 3 -0.43 -8.36 -1.85
C LEU A 3 0.52 -8.51 -0.67
N ILE A 4 1.69 -9.11 -0.90
CA ILE A 4 2.72 -9.37 0.10
C ILE A 4 4.03 -8.75 -0.38
N ALA A 5 4.64 -7.88 0.45
CA ALA A 5 6.03 -7.47 0.30
C ALA A 5 6.88 -8.03 1.45
N LYS A 6 8.05 -8.54 1.13
CA LYS A 6 9.02 -9.10 2.07
C LYS A 6 10.25 -8.20 2.18
N VAL A 7 10.54 -7.70 3.37
CA VAL A 7 11.81 -7.04 3.65
C VAL A 7 12.77 -8.06 4.26
N LYS A 8 13.93 -8.27 3.62
CA LYS A 8 15.00 -9.17 4.10
C LYS A 8 16.24 -8.38 4.47
N VAL A 9 16.76 -8.59 5.67
CA VAL A 9 18.03 -8.02 6.12
C VAL A 9 19.04 -9.14 6.36
N ASN A 10 20.20 -9.06 5.70
CA ASN A 10 21.29 -10.00 5.89
C ASN A 10 22.22 -9.49 6.98
N ILE A 11 22.34 -10.22 8.10
CA ILE A 11 23.18 -9.89 9.24
C ILE A 11 24.58 -10.53 9.20
N LYS A 12 24.88 -11.37 8.20
CA LYS A 12 26.20 -12.05 8.14
C LYS A 12 27.37 -11.08 8.15
N GLY A 13 27.24 -9.91 7.54
CA GLY A 13 28.22 -8.84 7.60
C GLY A 13 28.40 -8.24 8.99
N LEU A 14 27.30 -8.05 9.74
CA LEU A 14 27.31 -7.59 11.13
C LEU A 14 27.93 -8.61 12.08
N GLU A 15 27.66 -9.89 11.90
CA GLU A 15 28.27 -10.97 12.70
C GLU A 15 29.78 -11.04 12.50
N LYS A 16 30.26 -10.87 11.26
CA LYS A 16 31.69 -10.80 10.95
C LYS A 16 32.36 -9.60 11.65
N PHE A 17 31.73 -8.45 11.56
CA PHE A 17 32.20 -7.22 12.19
C PHE A 17 32.20 -7.32 13.71
N ALA A 18 31.16 -7.91 14.29
CA ALA A 18 31.05 -8.12 15.74
C ALA A 18 32.11 -9.10 16.27
N LYS A 19 32.44 -10.16 15.53
CA LYS A 19 33.54 -11.07 15.88
C LYS A 19 34.90 -10.36 15.90
N GLN A 20 35.11 -9.40 15.00
CA GLN A 20 36.34 -8.59 14.98
C GLN A 20 36.40 -7.58 16.13
N LEU A 21 35.25 -7.09 16.59
CA LEU A 21 35.20 -6.10 17.66
C LEU A 21 35.24 -6.68 19.07
N ASN A 22 35.12 -8.00 19.22
CA ASN A 22 35.13 -8.77 20.49
C ASN A 22 34.27 -8.20 21.65
N LYS A 23 33.47 -7.18 21.37
CA LYS A 23 32.67 -6.44 22.37
C LYS A 23 31.16 -6.65 22.22
N LEU A 24 30.72 -7.13 21.06
CA LEU A 24 29.30 -7.35 20.79
C LEU A 24 28.92 -8.79 21.02
N ASN A 25 27.92 -9.03 21.88
CA ASN A 25 27.36 -10.36 22.02
C ASN A 25 26.29 -10.64 20.94
N LYS A 26 25.99 -11.93 20.75
CA LYS A 26 25.06 -12.39 19.74
C LYS A 26 23.64 -11.85 19.93
N GLU A 27 23.22 -11.67 21.16
CA GLU A 27 21.90 -11.16 21.54
C GLU A 27 21.73 -9.70 21.14
N GLN A 28 22.73 -8.86 21.37
CA GLN A 28 22.72 -7.45 20.95
C GLN A 28 22.61 -7.29 19.44
N ILE A 29 23.30 -8.15 18.68
CA ILE A 29 23.25 -8.14 17.20
C ILE A 29 21.84 -8.58 16.74
N GLN A 30 21.28 -9.61 17.38
CA GLN A 30 19.93 -10.08 17.08
C GLN A 30 18.91 -8.98 17.34
N GLU A 31 18.95 -8.37 18.51
CA GLU A 31 18.05 -7.28 18.89
C GLU A 31 18.17 -6.09 17.93
N PHE A 32 19.39 -5.69 17.57
CA PHE A 32 19.63 -4.65 16.57
C PHE A 32 19.01 -5.00 15.22
N SER A 33 19.15 -6.25 14.77
CA SER A 33 18.63 -6.71 13.49
C SER A 33 17.11 -6.72 13.47
N GLU A 34 16.48 -7.24 14.54
CA GLU A 34 15.03 -7.26 14.69
C GLU A 34 14.44 -5.84 14.75
N LYS A 35 15.04 -4.95 15.52
CA LYS A 35 14.63 -3.53 15.58
C LYS A 35 14.81 -2.83 14.23
N SER A 36 15.84 -3.19 13.50
CA SER A 36 16.12 -2.58 12.21
C SER A 36 15.13 -3.00 11.13
N ILE A 37 14.80 -4.30 11.06
CA ILE A 37 13.82 -4.77 10.09
C ILE A 37 12.41 -4.29 10.43
N LYS A 38 12.03 -4.23 11.71
CA LYS A 38 10.74 -3.66 12.14
C LYS A 38 10.61 -2.20 11.74
N GLU A 39 11.68 -1.41 11.88
CA GLU A 39 11.67 -0.01 11.44
C GLU A 39 11.53 0.13 9.93
N LEU A 40 12.27 -0.66 9.16
CA LEU A 40 12.13 -0.65 7.69
C LEU A 40 10.72 -1.05 7.25
N ALA A 41 10.13 -2.06 7.87
CA ALA A 41 8.75 -2.47 7.60
C ALA A 41 7.74 -1.37 7.94
N ALA A 42 7.91 -0.70 9.08
CA ALA A 42 7.04 0.43 9.46
C ALA A 42 7.14 1.60 8.47
N ARG A 43 8.35 1.90 7.97
CA ARG A 43 8.56 2.91 6.92
C ARG A 43 7.91 2.51 5.61
N LEU A 44 8.03 1.23 5.21
CA LEU A 44 7.34 0.70 4.03
C LEU A 44 5.84 0.83 4.18
N LEU A 45 5.28 0.39 5.30
CA LEU A 45 3.87 0.49 5.60
C LEU A 45 3.36 1.93 5.50
N ALA A 46 4.07 2.88 6.09
CA ALA A 46 3.70 4.29 6.02
C ALA A 46 3.69 4.83 4.58
N LYS A 47 4.71 4.48 3.77
CA LYS A 47 4.79 4.86 2.35
C LYS A 47 3.63 4.26 1.55
N VAL A 48 3.34 2.97 1.72
CA VAL A 48 2.28 2.26 1.01
C VAL A 48 0.90 2.82 1.38
N ILE A 49 0.62 3.01 2.67
CA ILE A 49 -0.64 3.60 3.15
C ILE A 49 -0.86 4.98 2.53
N LYS A 50 0.16 5.84 2.53
CA LYS A 50 0.09 7.18 1.95
C LYS A 50 -0.21 7.15 0.44
N ARG A 51 0.37 6.20 -0.29
CA ARG A 51 0.22 6.05 -1.74
C ARG A 51 -1.08 5.34 -2.13
N THR A 52 -1.68 4.57 -1.23
CA THR A 52 -2.90 3.82 -1.52
C THR A 52 -4.08 4.76 -1.74
N PRO A 53 -4.76 4.67 -2.91
CA PRO A 53 -5.91 5.52 -3.20
C PRO A 53 -7.09 5.21 -2.29
N VAL A 54 -7.92 6.21 -2.07
CA VAL A 54 -9.22 6.06 -1.40
C VAL A 54 -10.31 6.25 -2.43
N GLY A 55 -11.21 5.29 -2.53
CA GLY A 55 -12.39 5.41 -3.39
C GLY A 55 -13.32 6.52 -2.87
N GLU A 56 -13.72 7.39 -3.75
CA GLU A 56 -14.68 8.47 -3.48
C GLU A 56 -16.01 8.12 -4.13
N TYR A 57 -17.02 7.84 -3.30
CA TYR A 57 -18.30 7.32 -3.76
C TYR A 57 -19.41 8.38 -3.81
N ASP A 58 -19.20 9.52 -3.14
CA ASP A 58 -20.19 10.57 -2.99
C ASP A 58 -19.82 11.85 -3.75
N LYS A 59 -18.94 11.75 -4.77
CA LYS A 59 -18.65 12.88 -5.64
C LYS A 59 -19.81 13.17 -6.58
N PRO A 60 -20.11 14.45 -6.84
CA PRO A 60 -21.05 14.84 -7.87
C PRO A 60 -20.64 14.29 -9.24
N VAL A 61 -21.57 13.63 -9.90
CA VAL A 61 -21.43 13.17 -11.28
C VAL A 61 -22.18 14.12 -12.18
N THR A 62 -21.49 14.71 -13.15
CA THR A 62 -22.07 15.62 -14.13
C THR A 62 -21.97 14.98 -15.53
N PHE A 63 -23.09 14.92 -16.24
CA PHE A 63 -23.11 14.49 -17.64
C PHE A 63 -24.13 15.32 -18.43
N THR A 64 -23.89 15.44 -19.71
CA THR A 64 -24.79 16.13 -20.63
C THR A 64 -25.59 15.12 -21.43
N VAL A 65 -26.91 15.22 -21.35
CA VAL A 65 -27.82 14.45 -22.19
C VAL A 65 -28.02 15.24 -23.49
N PRO A 66 -27.64 14.69 -24.66
CA PRO A 66 -27.83 15.42 -25.93
C PRO A 66 -29.31 15.57 -26.29
N ALA A 67 -29.61 16.54 -27.15
CA ALA A 67 -30.95 16.67 -27.74
C ALA A 67 -31.30 15.42 -28.55
N GLY A 68 -32.59 15.09 -28.65
CA GLY A 68 -33.08 13.94 -29.40
C GLY A 68 -32.94 12.57 -28.70
N LYS A 69 -32.37 12.53 -27.51
CA LYS A 69 -32.23 11.26 -26.77
C LYS A 69 -33.54 10.87 -26.10
N LYS A 70 -34.01 9.63 -26.40
CA LYS A 70 -35.15 9.03 -25.70
C LYS A 70 -34.75 8.64 -24.27
N VAL A 71 -35.48 9.12 -23.28
CA VAL A 71 -35.33 8.82 -21.87
C VAL A 71 -36.57 8.04 -21.41
N ASN A 72 -36.34 6.80 -21.00
CA ASN A 72 -37.39 5.93 -20.46
C ASN A 72 -36.91 5.24 -19.19
N PHE A 73 -37.59 5.42 -18.08
CA PHE A 73 -37.29 4.73 -16.83
C PHE A 73 -38.52 4.75 -15.91
N THR A 74 -38.58 3.78 -14.99
CA THR A 74 -39.59 3.75 -13.95
C THR A 74 -39.00 4.25 -12.63
N THR A 75 -39.68 5.19 -11.99
CA THR A 75 -39.28 5.70 -10.68
C THR A 75 -39.51 4.64 -9.60
N LYS A 76 -38.88 4.81 -8.42
CA LYS A 76 -39.13 3.90 -7.27
C LYS A 76 -40.57 3.88 -6.82
N SER A 77 -41.36 4.92 -7.13
CA SER A 77 -42.82 5.01 -6.85
C SER A 77 -43.68 4.41 -7.94
N GLY A 78 -43.09 3.68 -8.92
CA GLY A 78 -43.83 3.04 -10.01
C GLY A 78 -44.25 3.96 -11.17
N LYS A 79 -43.91 5.25 -11.13
CA LYS A 79 -44.24 6.19 -12.21
C LYS A 79 -43.30 5.98 -13.41
N VAL A 80 -43.86 5.72 -14.58
CA VAL A 80 -43.12 5.65 -15.83
C VAL A 80 -42.82 7.08 -16.32
N VAL A 81 -41.57 7.34 -16.62
CA VAL A 81 -41.07 8.60 -17.25
C VAL A 81 -40.62 8.23 -18.66
N ASP A 82 -41.26 8.77 -19.66
CA ASP A 82 -40.95 8.56 -21.09
C ASP A 82 -40.99 9.91 -21.81
N PHE A 83 -39.86 10.40 -22.32
CA PHE A 83 -39.80 11.64 -23.08
C PHE A 83 -38.54 11.68 -23.97
N VAL A 84 -38.58 12.55 -24.96
CA VAL A 84 -37.44 12.87 -25.80
C VAL A 84 -36.87 14.25 -25.41
N THR A 85 -35.58 14.34 -25.20
CA THR A 85 -34.93 15.61 -24.85
C THR A 85 -35.00 16.56 -26.05
N LYS A 86 -35.62 17.74 -25.87
CA LYS A 86 -35.68 18.76 -26.95
C LYS A 86 -34.37 19.52 -27.10
N ASN A 87 -33.69 19.82 -25.98
CA ASN A 87 -32.44 20.56 -25.93
C ASN A 87 -31.40 19.76 -25.12
N PRO A 88 -30.08 19.97 -25.34
CA PRO A 88 -29.06 19.41 -24.47
C PRO A 88 -29.30 19.83 -23.01
N LYS A 89 -29.23 18.88 -22.10
CA LYS A 89 -29.42 19.15 -20.66
C LYS A 89 -28.28 18.60 -19.86
N THR A 90 -27.59 19.45 -19.11
CA THR A 90 -26.60 19.04 -18.15
C THR A 90 -27.28 18.63 -16.84
N VAL A 91 -26.99 17.43 -16.38
CA VAL A 91 -27.51 16.86 -15.14
C VAL A 91 -26.33 16.62 -14.20
N THR A 92 -26.42 17.17 -12.99
CA THR A 92 -25.48 16.89 -11.91
C THR A 92 -26.25 16.25 -10.76
N PHE A 93 -25.73 15.15 -10.25
CA PHE A 93 -26.29 14.50 -9.06
C PHE A 93 -25.17 13.92 -8.19
N THR A 94 -25.39 13.88 -6.90
CA THR A 94 -24.47 13.24 -5.95
C THR A 94 -25.04 11.86 -5.60
N PRO A 95 -24.36 10.75 -5.98
CA PRO A 95 -24.83 9.41 -5.62
C PRO A 95 -24.78 9.22 -4.10
N LYS A 96 -25.89 8.93 -3.46
CA LYS A 96 -25.92 8.53 -2.04
C LYS A 96 -25.73 7.01 -1.95
N THR A 97 -24.50 6.56 -2.08
CA THR A 97 -24.20 5.11 -2.12
C THR A 97 -24.12 4.48 -0.74
N GLY A 98 -23.93 5.27 0.33
CA GLY A 98 -23.64 4.79 1.69
C GLY A 98 -22.29 4.08 1.81
N LYS A 99 -21.54 3.97 0.71
CA LYS A 99 -20.22 3.31 0.70
C LYS A 99 -19.15 4.26 1.22
N LYS A 100 -18.35 3.78 2.18
CA LYS A 100 -17.18 4.51 2.68
C LYS A 100 -15.92 3.98 2.03
N GLY A 101 -15.11 4.87 1.45
CA GLY A 101 -13.81 4.52 0.88
C GLY A 101 -12.77 4.14 1.94
N GLY A 102 -11.60 3.69 1.49
CA GLY A 102 -10.44 3.47 2.34
C GLY A 102 -10.24 2.05 2.88
N THR A 103 -11.06 1.08 2.49
CA THR A 103 -10.88 -0.33 2.88
C THR A 103 -9.48 -0.83 2.51
N LEU A 104 -9.05 -0.61 1.27
CA LEU A 104 -7.72 -0.99 0.80
C LEU A 104 -6.62 -0.31 1.63
N ARG A 105 -6.75 1.00 1.89
CA ARG A 105 -5.77 1.77 2.66
C ARG A 105 -5.64 1.27 4.10
N ARG A 106 -6.74 0.91 4.73
CA ARG A 106 -6.77 0.36 6.10
C ARG A 106 -6.37 -1.11 6.18
N GLY A 107 -6.40 -1.84 5.05
CA GLY A 107 -6.07 -3.26 5.00
C GLY A 107 -4.56 -3.56 5.09
N TRP A 108 -3.69 -2.56 4.99
CA TRP A 108 -2.25 -2.78 5.11
C TRP A 108 -1.84 -3.11 6.54
N THR A 109 -1.12 -4.20 6.72
CA THR A 109 -0.60 -4.67 8.00
C THR A 109 0.84 -5.15 7.88
N ILE A 110 1.52 -5.25 9.02
CA ILE A 110 2.87 -5.85 9.14
C ILE A 110 2.70 -7.20 9.82
N GLY A 111 3.31 -8.24 9.23
CA GLY A 111 3.41 -9.56 9.82
C GLY A 111 4.49 -9.64 10.90
N GLU A 112 4.69 -10.83 11.42
CA GLU A 112 5.74 -11.10 12.41
C GLU A 112 7.13 -11.13 11.77
N VAL A 113 8.14 -10.80 12.58
CA VAL A 113 9.54 -10.94 12.18
C VAL A 113 9.92 -12.41 12.28
N THR A 114 10.37 -12.99 11.18
CA THR A 114 10.87 -14.36 11.13
C THR A 114 12.37 -14.36 10.86
N LYS A 115 13.09 -15.29 11.50
CA LYS A 115 14.52 -15.53 11.25
C LYS A 115 14.66 -16.87 10.53
N THR A 116 15.33 -16.85 9.39
CA THR A 116 15.64 -18.07 8.63
C THR A 116 16.89 -18.77 9.17
N ALA A 117 17.06 -20.06 8.85
CA ALA A 117 18.25 -20.84 9.23
C ALA A 117 19.56 -20.21 8.72
N ASP A 118 19.51 -19.52 7.57
CA ASP A 118 20.66 -18.82 6.97
C ASP A 118 20.99 -17.48 7.63
N GLY A 119 20.28 -17.10 8.71
CA GLY A 119 20.54 -15.89 9.46
C GLY A 119 19.95 -14.62 8.84
N PHE A 120 18.99 -14.75 7.92
CA PHE A 120 18.21 -13.61 7.41
C PHE A 120 17.02 -13.33 8.31
N TYR A 121 16.73 -12.06 8.52
CA TYR A 121 15.46 -11.61 9.10
C TYR A 121 14.53 -11.18 7.99
N SER A 122 13.27 -11.57 8.08
CA SER A 122 12.23 -11.16 7.15
C SER A 122 10.97 -10.73 7.90
N VAL A 123 10.27 -9.76 7.32
CA VAL A 123 8.97 -9.30 7.76
C VAL A 123 8.12 -9.04 6.53
N GLU A 124 6.84 -9.34 6.62
CA GLU A 124 5.91 -9.16 5.50
C GLU A 124 5.05 -7.92 5.72
N VAL A 125 4.87 -7.12 4.67
CA VAL A 125 3.85 -6.08 4.62
C VAL A 125 2.74 -6.59 3.72
N ILE A 126 1.54 -6.76 4.27
CA ILE A 126 0.46 -7.53 3.68
C ILE A 126 -0.79 -6.66 3.54
N ASN A 127 -1.50 -6.84 2.43
CA ASN A 127 -2.86 -6.37 2.29
C ASN A 127 -3.76 -7.55 1.88
N PRO A 128 -4.67 -8.02 2.75
CA PRO A 128 -5.53 -9.17 2.49
C PRO A 128 -6.72 -8.85 1.57
N THR A 129 -6.89 -7.59 1.17
CA THR A 129 -8.02 -7.18 0.32
C THR A 129 -7.92 -7.87 -1.05
N GLU A 130 -8.97 -8.59 -1.45
CA GLU A 130 -9.00 -9.40 -2.67
C GLU A 130 -8.65 -8.61 -3.95
N TYR A 131 -9.10 -7.37 -4.04
CA TYR A 131 -8.84 -6.51 -5.20
C TYR A 131 -7.52 -5.71 -5.11
N ALA A 132 -6.70 -5.93 -4.09
CA ALA A 132 -5.44 -5.20 -3.89
C ALA A 132 -4.50 -5.34 -5.09
N SER A 133 -4.38 -6.55 -5.66
CA SER A 133 -3.57 -6.82 -6.85
C SER A 133 -4.07 -6.09 -8.09
N TYR A 134 -5.39 -5.96 -8.26
CA TYR A 134 -5.98 -5.21 -9.38
C TYR A 134 -5.68 -3.72 -9.29
N VAL A 135 -5.66 -3.17 -8.08
CA VAL A 135 -5.27 -1.77 -7.88
C VAL A 135 -3.77 -1.57 -8.03
N GLU A 136 -2.97 -2.54 -7.62
CA GLU A 136 -1.50 -2.49 -7.77
C GLU A 136 -1.08 -2.53 -9.24
N PHE A 137 -1.50 -3.57 -9.97
CA PHE A 137 -0.98 -3.85 -11.31
C PHE A 137 -1.90 -3.41 -12.44
N GLY A 138 -3.13 -3.01 -12.13
CA GLY A 138 -4.17 -2.76 -13.12
C GLY A 138 -4.93 -4.03 -13.51
N HIS A 139 -6.00 -3.85 -14.29
CA HIS A 139 -6.86 -4.95 -14.71
C HIS A 139 -7.67 -4.61 -15.96
N ARG A 140 -8.18 -5.64 -16.63
CA ARG A 140 -9.14 -5.47 -17.72
C ARG A 140 -10.49 -5.01 -17.17
N THR A 141 -11.08 -4.03 -17.85
CA THR A 141 -12.45 -3.59 -17.55
C THR A 141 -13.46 -4.45 -18.28
N LYS A 142 -14.72 -4.46 -17.78
CA LYS A 142 -15.83 -5.25 -18.36
C LYS A 142 -16.07 -4.94 -19.87
N ASN A 143 -15.75 -3.72 -20.28
CA ASN A 143 -15.95 -3.26 -21.66
C ASN A 143 -14.70 -3.45 -22.56
N GLY A 144 -13.75 -4.31 -22.16
CA GLY A 144 -12.56 -4.65 -22.95
C GLY A 144 -11.41 -3.64 -22.85
N GLY A 145 -11.57 -2.53 -22.10
CA GLY A 145 -10.50 -1.57 -21.83
C GLY A 145 -9.55 -2.04 -20.73
N TRP A 146 -8.58 -1.18 -20.37
CA TRP A 146 -7.59 -1.42 -19.32
C TRP A 146 -7.64 -0.31 -18.27
N ALA A 147 -7.69 -0.68 -16.99
CA ALA A 147 -7.49 0.24 -15.86
C ALA A 147 -6.03 0.13 -15.39
N ASN A 148 -5.30 1.25 -15.46
CA ASN A 148 -3.88 1.28 -15.08
C ASN A 148 -3.68 1.04 -13.58
N GLY A 149 -2.62 0.29 -13.25
CA GLY A 149 -2.18 0.06 -11.88
C GLY A 149 -1.70 1.32 -11.19
N ARG A 150 -1.74 1.31 -9.87
CA ARG A 150 -1.27 2.41 -9.01
C ARG A 150 0.12 2.16 -8.43
N PHE A 151 0.63 0.94 -8.53
CA PHE A 151 1.97 0.52 -8.09
C PHE A 151 2.32 1.01 -6.67
N MET A 152 1.34 0.92 -5.77
CA MET A 152 1.44 1.44 -4.40
C MET A 152 2.57 0.78 -3.63
N LEU A 153 2.63 -0.55 -3.69
CA LEU A 153 3.63 -1.36 -3.03
C LEU A 153 4.96 -1.30 -3.79
N THR A 154 4.93 -1.54 -5.09
CA THR A 154 6.13 -1.58 -5.95
C THR A 154 6.96 -0.31 -5.84
N ILE A 155 6.34 0.88 -5.97
CA ILE A 155 7.06 2.15 -5.87
C ILE A 155 7.56 2.38 -4.44
N SER A 156 6.74 2.06 -3.42
CA SER A 156 7.13 2.24 -2.02
C SER A 156 8.30 1.35 -1.63
N GLU A 157 8.35 0.14 -2.16
CA GLU A 157 9.46 -0.80 -1.97
C GLU A 157 10.75 -0.32 -2.64
N GLN A 158 10.67 0.17 -3.88
CA GLN A 158 11.81 0.75 -4.59
C GLN A 158 12.40 1.96 -3.85
N GLU A 159 11.55 2.86 -3.38
CA GLU A 159 11.99 4.01 -2.57
C GLU A 159 12.62 3.57 -1.26
N LEU A 160 12.01 2.61 -0.54
CA LEU A 160 12.61 2.10 0.69
C LEU A 160 13.95 1.43 0.44
N LYS A 161 14.07 0.66 -0.64
CA LYS A 161 15.31 -0.01 -1.02
C LYS A 161 16.44 0.99 -1.28
N ALA A 162 16.13 2.14 -1.87
CA ALA A 162 17.09 3.23 -2.07
C ALA A 162 17.47 3.92 -0.74
N ASP A 163 16.50 4.11 0.16
CA ASP A 163 16.71 4.79 1.45
C ASP A 163 17.37 3.88 2.52
N ALA A 164 17.16 2.56 2.43
CA ALA A 164 17.52 1.60 3.47
C ALA A 164 19.02 1.61 3.86
N PRO A 165 20.00 1.72 2.94
CA PRO A 165 21.41 1.77 3.31
C PRO A 165 21.71 2.93 4.25
N LYS A 166 21.24 4.13 3.95
CA LYS A 166 21.46 5.34 4.76
C LYS A 166 20.79 5.22 6.14
N ILE A 167 19.58 4.66 6.20
CA ILE A 167 18.85 4.43 7.45
C ILE A 167 19.62 3.45 8.33
N LEU A 168 20.08 2.33 7.74
CA LEU A 168 20.80 1.29 8.46
C LEU A 168 22.17 1.77 8.93
N GLU A 169 22.88 2.54 8.12
CA GLU A 169 24.17 3.14 8.47
C GLU A 169 24.04 4.06 9.70
N ALA A 170 23.12 5.00 9.66
CA ALA A 170 22.87 5.90 10.79
C ALA A 170 22.49 5.14 12.06
N LYS A 171 21.68 4.10 11.93
CA LYS A 171 21.25 3.26 13.06
C LYS A 171 22.40 2.42 13.61
N LEU A 172 23.25 1.87 12.74
CA LEU A 172 24.42 1.10 13.11
C LEU A 172 25.43 1.98 13.84
N THR A 173 25.71 3.18 13.35
CA THR A 173 26.60 4.14 14.00
C THR A 173 26.13 4.47 15.42
N LYS A 174 24.82 4.72 15.59
CA LYS A 174 24.25 4.96 16.92
C LYS A 174 24.35 3.74 17.84
N PHE A 175 24.10 2.56 17.32
CA PHE A 175 24.19 1.31 18.07
C PHE A 175 25.63 1.05 18.54
N LEU A 176 26.61 1.17 17.66
CA LEU A 176 28.01 0.99 18.00
C LEU A 176 28.49 2.06 18.98
N GLY A 177 28.11 3.32 18.81
CA GLY A 177 28.40 4.39 19.74
C GLY A 177 27.89 4.12 21.16
N GLY A 178 26.69 3.53 21.29
CA GLY A 178 26.14 3.09 22.57
C GLY A 178 26.90 1.93 23.20
N VAL A 179 27.43 1.01 22.39
CA VAL A 179 28.19 -0.16 22.89
C VAL A 179 29.63 0.20 23.29
N PHE A 180 30.25 1.18 22.59
CA PHE A 180 31.66 1.56 22.86
C PHE A 180 31.81 2.63 23.92
N ASN A 181 30.73 3.37 24.23
CA ASN A 181 30.76 4.42 25.26
C ASN A 181 30.15 3.96 26.60
N ALA A 182 29.70 2.70 26.68
CA ALA A 182 29.25 2.02 27.89
C ALA A 182 30.35 1.15 28.48
#